data_37a9dea99e6939bb21fe6aa14feea8bd
#
_entry.id   37a9dea99e6939bb21fe6aa14feea8bd
#
_cell.length_a   1.000
_cell.length_b   1.000
_cell.length_c   1.000
_cell.angle_alpha   90.00
_cell.angle_beta   90.00
_cell.angle_gamma   90.00
#
_symmetry.space_group_name_H-M   'P 1'
#
loop_
_entity.id
_entity.type
_entity.pdbx_description
1 polymer ?
#
loop_
_entity_poly.entity_id
_entity_poly.type
_entity_poly.pdbx_seq_one_letter_code
_entity_poly.pdbx_strand_id
1 'polypeptide(L)'
;MKGSFITGFKLYIKNIFYTFNLITSVIKLKKMRKKTLSRKKINPSTPIFTGVKYSDELKMQLFIYNENEYVENSTFYEKDFNGFTDETKQYWLNTHAIHDTEQITSICKKAKIHDLVIQDILDVNQRPKFQEYEDYWFFSMKSILPSNSIDIESEQLSFILGKNYLISFQEKKSDHFEHVRHRIREHLGILRERGTDYLLFLLLESILDNYFKTIENIEDQVENFALIDINEDPSPTLLNTIENYKRQLHSIKKTILPIRDFVTKVEREKFNLIQQKHIKYFFELKDISLTLLDNCDKIESRLESDINLFFSIQGHRMNQVMKTLTIVATIFIPLTFIAGIYGMNFTNMPELTWKYGYFGIWFIIIVVFVFMLNFFRRKKWF
;
A
#
# COMPACT_ATOMS: atom_id res chain seq x y z
N MET A 1 -3.52 -24.86 -48.19
CA MET A 1 -3.74 -23.47 -47.74
C MET A 1 -5.07 -23.18 -46.98
N LYS A 2 -5.99 -24.12 -46.77
CA LYS A 2 -7.27 -23.89 -46.04
C LYS A 2 -7.19 -24.11 -44.52
N GLY A 3 -6.14 -24.75 -43.98
CA GLY A 3 -6.03 -25.07 -42.54
C GLY A 3 -5.49 -23.93 -41.66
N SER A 4 -4.66 -23.03 -42.21
CA SER A 4 -4.00 -21.96 -41.46
C SER A 4 -4.92 -20.76 -41.15
N PHE A 5 -5.93 -20.52 -41.99
CA PHE A 5 -6.88 -19.40 -41.81
C PHE A 5 -7.90 -19.68 -40.71
N ILE A 6 -8.30 -20.93 -40.53
CA ILE A 6 -9.29 -21.34 -39.51
C ILE A 6 -8.66 -21.33 -38.10
N THR A 7 -7.39 -21.67 -37.96
CA THR A 7 -6.67 -21.60 -36.69
C THR A 7 -6.44 -20.17 -36.21
N GLY A 8 -6.07 -19.25 -37.13
CA GLY A 8 -5.91 -17.83 -36.82
C GLY A 8 -7.23 -17.15 -36.39
N PHE A 9 -8.34 -17.50 -37.06
CA PHE A 9 -9.67 -16.99 -36.72
C PHE A 9 -10.21 -17.48 -35.38
N LYS A 10 -9.94 -18.77 -35.03
CA LYS A 10 -10.26 -19.32 -33.69
C LYS A 10 -9.45 -18.66 -32.57
N LEU A 11 -8.18 -18.33 -32.81
CA LEU A 11 -7.35 -17.62 -31.84
C LEU A 11 -7.83 -16.17 -31.62
N TYR A 12 -8.26 -15.51 -32.68
CA TYR A 12 -8.80 -14.15 -32.63
C TYR A 12 -10.12 -14.08 -31.85
N ILE A 13 -11.04 -15.03 -32.09
CA ILE A 13 -12.31 -15.11 -31.34
C ILE A 13 -12.05 -15.45 -29.86
N LYS A 14 -11.07 -16.31 -29.56
CA LYS A 14 -10.70 -16.66 -28.17
C LYS A 14 -10.15 -15.44 -27.40
N ASN A 15 -9.37 -14.58 -28.07
CA ASN A 15 -8.87 -13.33 -27.47
C ASN A 15 -9.98 -12.29 -27.24
N ILE A 16 -10.97 -12.20 -28.14
CA ILE A 16 -12.14 -11.33 -27.92
C ILE A 16 -12.98 -11.81 -26.75
N PHE A 17 -13.19 -13.11 -26.59
CA PHE A 17 -13.90 -13.67 -25.44
C PHE A 17 -13.14 -13.46 -24.13
N TYR A 18 -11.80 -13.54 -24.13
CA TYR A 18 -10.97 -13.24 -22.96
C TYR A 18 -11.06 -11.76 -22.53
N THR A 19 -10.97 -10.84 -23.49
CA THR A 19 -11.15 -9.40 -23.20
C THR A 19 -12.55 -9.06 -22.72
N PHE A 20 -13.60 -9.70 -23.28
CA PHE A 20 -14.98 -9.49 -22.82
C PHE A 20 -15.22 -10.02 -21.40
N ASN A 21 -14.63 -11.16 -21.04
CA ASN A 21 -14.67 -11.70 -19.67
C ASN A 21 -13.86 -10.85 -18.68
N LEU A 22 -12.73 -10.26 -19.10
CA LEU A 22 -11.96 -9.31 -18.27
C LEU A 22 -12.78 -8.03 -18.01
N ILE A 23 -13.42 -7.49 -19.04
CA ILE A 23 -14.26 -6.28 -18.91
C ILE A 23 -15.47 -6.55 -18.01
N THR A 24 -16.11 -7.71 -18.12
CA THR A 24 -17.24 -8.09 -17.25
C THR A 24 -16.79 -8.36 -15.80
N SER A 25 -15.60 -8.91 -15.57
CA SER A 25 -15.05 -9.07 -14.22
C SER A 25 -14.66 -7.72 -13.59
N VAL A 26 -14.09 -6.80 -14.36
CA VAL A 26 -13.78 -5.42 -13.91
C VAL A 26 -15.05 -4.63 -13.59
N ILE A 27 -16.12 -4.80 -14.38
CA ILE A 27 -17.44 -4.19 -14.12
C ILE A 27 -18.08 -4.80 -12.87
N LYS A 28 -17.92 -6.11 -12.62
CA LYS A 28 -18.40 -6.80 -11.42
C LYS A 28 -17.64 -6.37 -10.17
N LEU A 29 -16.33 -6.15 -10.25
CA LEU A 29 -15.51 -5.59 -9.19
C LEU A 29 -15.86 -4.12 -8.88
N LYS A 30 -16.19 -3.31 -9.89
CA LYS A 30 -16.68 -1.94 -9.69
C LYS A 30 -18.05 -1.89 -8.98
N LYS A 31 -18.87 -2.92 -9.11
CA LYS A 31 -20.21 -3.02 -8.46
C LYS A 31 -20.13 -3.45 -6.98
N MET A 32 -18.98 -3.94 -6.53
CA MET A 32 -18.71 -4.28 -5.12
C MET A 32 -18.08 -3.13 -4.31
N ARG A 33 -18.12 -1.89 -4.78
CA ARG A 33 -17.89 -0.74 -3.91
C ARG A 33 -18.97 -0.76 -2.83
N LYS A 34 -18.61 -1.25 -1.63
CA LYS A 34 -19.42 -1.18 -0.43
C LYS A 34 -19.99 0.23 -0.33
N LYS A 35 -21.32 0.36 -0.26
CA LYS A 35 -21.99 1.62 0.06
C LYS A 35 -21.50 2.01 1.45
N THR A 36 -20.50 2.87 1.53
CA THR A 36 -20.22 3.59 2.78
C THR A 36 -21.47 4.37 3.11
N LEU A 37 -22.07 4.05 4.25
CA LEU A 37 -23.22 4.80 4.76
C LEU A 37 -22.81 6.27 4.88
N SER A 38 -23.48 7.13 4.13
CA SER A 38 -23.17 8.55 4.14
C SER A 38 -23.52 9.12 5.53
N ARG A 39 -22.53 9.70 6.22
CA ARG A 39 -22.67 10.33 7.54
C ARG A 39 -23.84 11.35 7.63
N LYS A 40 -24.24 11.93 6.51
CA LYS A 40 -25.36 12.89 6.42
C LYS A 40 -26.75 12.33 6.75
N LYS A 41 -26.91 11.00 6.86
CA LYS A 41 -28.19 10.33 7.15
C LYS A 41 -28.27 9.73 8.55
N ILE A 42 -27.21 9.84 9.36
CA ILE A 42 -27.14 9.25 10.70
C ILE A 42 -27.48 10.34 11.72
N ASN A 43 -28.42 10.05 12.62
CA ASN A 43 -28.70 10.91 13.75
C ASN A 43 -27.44 10.97 14.64
N PRO A 44 -26.90 12.18 14.95
CA PRO A 44 -25.68 12.31 15.77
C PRO A 44 -25.78 11.69 17.17
N SER A 45 -27.02 11.51 17.66
CA SER A 45 -27.30 10.99 19.02
C SER A 45 -27.33 9.46 19.10
N THR A 46 -27.25 8.73 17.97
CA THR A 46 -27.30 7.26 17.98
C THR A 46 -25.94 6.71 17.47
N PRO A 47 -25.14 6.09 18.36
CA PRO A 47 -23.90 5.46 17.96
C PRO A 47 -24.18 4.26 17.06
N ILE A 48 -23.56 4.25 15.87
CA ILE A 48 -23.74 3.19 14.86
C ILE A 48 -22.37 2.70 14.41
N PHE A 49 -22.19 1.39 14.45
CA PHE A 49 -20.97 0.76 13.90
C PHE A 49 -20.98 0.82 12.36
N THR A 50 -19.95 1.42 11.77
CA THR A 50 -19.82 1.61 10.32
C THR A 50 -18.93 0.58 9.64
N GLY A 51 -18.31 -0.33 10.42
CA GLY A 51 -17.38 -1.34 9.97
C GLY A 51 -18.01 -2.60 9.42
N VAL A 52 -17.17 -3.60 9.23
CA VAL A 52 -17.58 -4.97 8.88
C VAL A 52 -17.50 -5.82 10.12
N LYS A 53 -18.52 -6.64 10.37
CA LYS A 53 -18.49 -7.59 11.47
C LYS A 53 -17.49 -8.72 11.14
N TYR A 54 -16.38 -8.77 11.85
CA TYR A 54 -15.32 -9.77 11.67
C TYR A 54 -15.41 -10.94 12.65
N SER A 55 -16.17 -10.79 13.76
CA SER A 55 -16.37 -11.80 14.78
C SER A 55 -17.83 -11.78 15.24
N ASP A 56 -18.32 -12.89 15.78
CA ASP A 56 -19.66 -12.95 16.35
C ASP A 56 -19.73 -12.44 17.80
N GLU A 57 -18.62 -12.48 18.51
CA GLU A 57 -18.55 -12.12 19.93
C GLU A 57 -17.60 -10.94 20.16
N LEU A 58 -18.05 -9.99 20.97
CA LEU A 58 -17.22 -8.96 21.58
C LEU A 58 -16.36 -9.63 22.65
N LYS A 59 -15.05 -9.45 22.60
CA LYS A 59 -14.11 -9.96 23.59
C LYS A 59 -13.48 -8.81 24.36
N MET A 60 -13.59 -8.87 25.68
CA MET A 60 -12.99 -7.88 26.58
C MET A 60 -12.04 -8.57 27.56
N GLN A 61 -10.91 -7.92 27.82
CA GLN A 61 -9.90 -8.33 28.77
C GLN A 61 -9.60 -7.17 29.70
N LEU A 62 -9.68 -7.38 30.99
CA LEU A 62 -9.35 -6.38 32.00
C LEU A 62 -8.08 -6.78 32.74
N PHE A 63 -7.08 -5.92 32.67
CA PHE A 63 -5.83 -6.00 33.45
C PHE A 63 -5.88 -4.93 34.54
N ILE A 64 -5.66 -5.35 35.79
CA ILE A 64 -5.54 -4.47 36.95
C ILE A 64 -4.18 -4.77 37.55
N TYR A 65 -3.32 -3.76 37.67
CA TYR A 65 -1.97 -3.99 38.14
C TYR A 65 -1.42 -2.80 38.94
N ASN A 66 -0.44 -3.09 39.76
CA ASN A 66 0.48 -2.16 40.38
C ASN A 66 1.86 -2.82 40.47
N GLU A 67 2.79 -2.21 41.17
CA GLU A 67 4.16 -2.73 41.38
C GLU A 67 4.15 -4.16 41.96
N ASN A 68 3.26 -4.47 42.88
CA ASN A 68 3.26 -5.70 43.67
C ASN A 68 2.31 -6.78 43.17
N GLU A 69 1.16 -6.35 42.61
CA GLU A 69 0.05 -7.23 42.29
C GLU A 69 -0.41 -7.06 40.85
N TYR A 70 -0.91 -8.14 40.28
CA TYR A 70 -1.68 -8.05 39.04
C TYR A 70 -2.86 -9.03 39.05
N VAL A 71 -3.94 -8.61 38.43
CA VAL A 71 -5.12 -9.44 38.18
C VAL A 71 -5.46 -9.33 36.70
N GLU A 72 -5.64 -10.46 36.05
CA GLU A 72 -6.11 -10.55 34.68
C GLU A 72 -7.48 -11.23 34.63
N ASN A 73 -8.45 -10.57 34.05
CA ASN A 73 -9.73 -11.17 33.69
C ASN A 73 -9.82 -11.26 32.16
N SER A 74 -9.50 -12.44 31.61
CA SER A 74 -9.45 -12.68 30.17
C SER A 74 -10.84 -12.80 29.52
N THR A 75 -11.89 -12.95 30.31
CA THR A 75 -13.30 -12.99 29.87
C THR A 75 -14.09 -12.03 30.73
N PHE A 76 -13.91 -10.74 30.45
CA PHE A 76 -14.59 -9.68 31.18
C PHE A 76 -15.93 -9.34 30.53
N TYR A 77 -16.95 -9.14 31.33
CA TYR A 77 -18.28 -8.78 30.87
C TYR A 77 -18.63 -7.37 31.30
N GLU A 78 -19.37 -6.64 30.46
CA GLU A 78 -19.82 -5.29 30.71
C GLU A 78 -20.59 -5.14 32.07
N LYS A 79 -21.30 -6.19 32.48
CA LYS A 79 -22.08 -6.22 33.75
C LYS A 79 -21.17 -6.09 34.97
N ASP A 80 -19.97 -6.59 34.90
CA ASP A 80 -18.98 -6.62 35.99
C ASP A 80 -18.20 -5.32 36.11
N PHE A 81 -18.38 -4.42 35.13
CA PHE A 81 -17.67 -3.14 35.12
C PHE A 81 -18.32 -2.12 36.03
N ASN A 82 -17.64 -1.76 37.12
CA ASN A 82 -18.07 -0.77 38.11
C ASN A 82 -17.28 0.54 38.08
N GLY A 83 -16.54 0.78 37.01
CA GLY A 83 -15.65 1.93 36.86
C GLY A 83 -14.24 1.67 37.40
N PHE A 84 -13.38 2.65 37.27
CA PHE A 84 -11.96 2.61 37.70
C PHE A 84 -11.80 3.29 39.05
N THR A 85 -12.17 2.56 40.13
CA THR A 85 -12.42 3.12 41.45
C THR A 85 -11.21 3.25 42.36
N ASP A 86 -10.20 2.41 42.18
CA ASP A 86 -9.02 2.40 43.06
C ASP A 86 -7.86 3.18 42.37
N GLU A 87 -7.58 4.37 42.88
CA GLU A 87 -6.50 5.22 42.33
C GLU A 87 -5.09 4.68 42.56
N THR A 88 -4.94 3.66 43.41
CA THR A 88 -3.62 3.03 43.67
C THR A 88 -3.25 1.97 42.63
N LYS A 89 -4.21 1.59 41.76
CA LYS A 89 -4.05 0.58 40.73
C LYS A 89 -4.18 1.19 39.36
N GLN A 90 -3.52 0.58 38.38
CA GLN A 90 -3.62 0.91 36.99
C GLN A 90 -4.58 -0.09 36.31
N TYR A 91 -5.42 0.39 35.42
CA TYR A 91 -6.41 -0.40 34.73
C TYR A 91 -6.16 -0.36 33.23
N TRP A 92 -6.14 -1.52 32.60
CA TRP A 92 -6.18 -1.62 31.13
C TRP A 92 -7.34 -2.49 30.70
N LEU A 93 -8.35 -1.86 30.09
CA LEU A 93 -9.46 -2.55 29.46
C LEU A 93 -9.18 -2.66 27.95
N ASN A 94 -8.89 -3.87 27.48
CA ASN A 94 -8.65 -4.16 26.07
C ASN A 94 -9.88 -4.81 25.44
N THR A 95 -10.44 -4.19 24.41
CA THR A 95 -11.71 -4.58 23.78
C THR A 95 -11.48 -4.89 22.32
N HIS A 96 -11.92 -6.08 21.88
CA HIS A 96 -11.83 -6.55 20.50
C HIS A 96 -13.22 -6.71 19.89
N ALA A 97 -13.32 -6.46 18.55
CA ALA A 97 -14.54 -6.66 17.78
C ALA A 97 -15.68 -5.71 18.20
N ILE A 98 -15.45 -4.42 18.08
CA ILE A 98 -16.30 -3.30 18.54
C ILE A 98 -17.68 -3.19 17.85
N HIS A 99 -18.19 -4.25 17.22
CA HIS A 99 -19.45 -4.25 16.47
C HIS A 99 -20.70 -4.23 17.37
N ASP A 100 -20.57 -4.62 18.64
CA ASP A 100 -21.65 -4.56 19.62
C ASP A 100 -21.76 -3.15 20.21
N THR A 101 -22.63 -2.36 19.59
CA THR A 101 -22.82 -0.94 19.93
C THR A 101 -23.40 -0.73 21.33
N GLU A 102 -24.22 -1.66 21.82
CA GLU A 102 -24.87 -1.55 23.13
C GLU A 102 -23.86 -1.74 24.25
N GLN A 103 -23.07 -2.79 24.20
CA GLN A 103 -22.04 -3.06 25.21
C GLN A 103 -20.96 -1.98 25.21
N ILE A 104 -20.46 -1.56 24.04
CA ILE A 104 -19.47 -0.47 23.95
C ILE A 104 -20.02 0.83 24.54
N THR A 105 -21.27 1.18 24.19
CA THR A 105 -21.92 2.39 24.70
C THR A 105 -22.09 2.33 26.23
N SER A 106 -22.49 1.18 26.77
CA SER A 106 -22.66 0.99 28.20
C SER A 106 -21.34 1.17 28.98
N ILE A 107 -20.27 0.53 28.52
CA ILE A 107 -18.92 0.66 29.13
C ILE A 107 -18.45 2.12 29.09
N CYS A 108 -18.55 2.76 27.94
CA CYS A 108 -18.12 4.14 27.79
C CYS A 108 -18.92 5.09 28.69
N LYS A 109 -20.22 4.88 28.82
CA LYS A 109 -21.06 5.68 29.73
C LYS A 109 -20.69 5.46 31.20
N LYS A 110 -20.43 4.21 31.62
CA LYS A 110 -19.93 3.91 32.97
C LYS A 110 -18.57 4.55 33.24
N ALA A 111 -17.72 4.68 32.22
CA ALA A 111 -16.45 5.38 32.27
C ALA A 111 -16.57 6.91 32.07
N LYS A 112 -17.79 7.46 32.00
CA LYS A 112 -18.09 8.90 31.81
C LYS A 112 -17.50 9.47 30.50
N ILE A 113 -17.47 8.68 29.45
CA ILE A 113 -16.96 9.09 28.13
C ILE A 113 -18.08 9.80 27.36
N HIS A 114 -17.71 10.88 26.69
CA HIS A 114 -18.64 11.73 25.93
C HIS A 114 -19.23 10.98 24.73
N ASP A 115 -20.51 11.18 24.41
CA ASP A 115 -21.23 10.48 23.34
C ASP A 115 -20.57 10.65 21.95
N LEU A 116 -19.95 11.78 21.66
CA LEU A 116 -19.19 11.99 20.40
C LEU A 116 -18.00 11.05 20.29
N VAL A 117 -17.31 10.75 21.39
CA VAL A 117 -16.18 9.81 21.41
C VAL A 117 -16.69 8.40 21.16
N ILE A 118 -17.82 8.01 21.74
CA ILE A 118 -18.44 6.70 21.49
C ILE A 118 -18.75 6.53 20.00
N GLN A 119 -19.31 7.57 19.39
CA GLN A 119 -19.57 7.57 17.95
C GLN A 119 -18.28 7.45 17.12
N ASP A 120 -17.21 8.12 17.55
CA ASP A 120 -15.92 8.08 16.87
C ASP A 120 -15.23 6.71 17.00
N ILE A 121 -15.39 6.02 18.12
CA ILE A 121 -14.91 4.65 18.29
C ILE A 121 -15.62 3.69 17.31
N LEU A 122 -16.92 3.85 17.15
CA LEU A 122 -17.76 2.99 16.31
C LEU A 122 -17.70 3.33 14.82
N ASP A 123 -17.22 4.53 14.46
CA ASP A 123 -17.03 4.95 13.06
C ASP A 123 -15.62 4.59 12.55
N VAL A 124 -15.44 3.35 12.10
CA VAL A 124 -14.17 2.84 11.58
C VAL A 124 -13.68 3.52 10.29
N ASN A 125 -14.48 4.33 9.64
CA ASN A 125 -14.10 5.11 8.46
C ASN A 125 -13.62 6.52 8.81
N GLN A 126 -13.53 6.85 10.08
CA GLN A 126 -13.08 8.14 10.56
C GLN A 126 -11.59 8.36 10.26
N ARG A 127 -11.24 9.65 10.14
CA ARG A 127 -9.82 10.02 10.08
C ARG A 127 -9.21 9.87 11.47
N PRO A 128 -7.95 9.43 11.56
CA PRO A 128 -7.23 9.45 12.82
C PRO A 128 -7.29 10.85 13.44
N LYS A 129 -7.47 10.89 14.76
CA LYS A 129 -7.57 12.15 15.48
C LYS A 129 -7.16 12.02 16.94
N PHE A 130 -6.72 13.12 17.51
CA PHE A 130 -6.49 13.30 18.92
C PHE A 130 -7.46 14.37 19.47
N GLN A 131 -8.08 14.12 20.61
CA GLN A 131 -8.95 15.05 21.30
C GLN A 131 -8.67 14.98 22.80
N GLU A 132 -8.53 16.13 23.42
CA GLU A 132 -8.41 16.31 24.84
C GLU A 132 -9.76 16.64 25.45
N TYR A 133 -10.11 15.95 26.54
CA TYR A 133 -11.25 16.20 27.40
C TYR A 133 -10.73 16.50 28.80
N GLU A 134 -11.57 17.00 29.67
CA GLU A 134 -11.19 17.42 31.03
C GLU A 134 -10.54 16.29 31.85
N ASP A 135 -11.15 15.08 31.81
CA ASP A 135 -10.73 13.92 32.63
C ASP A 135 -9.97 12.84 31.83
N TYR A 136 -9.93 12.91 30.49
CA TYR A 136 -9.32 11.87 29.65
C TYR A 136 -8.91 12.41 28.28
N TRP A 137 -8.04 11.66 27.61
CA TRP A 137 -7.68 11.85 26.21
C TRP A 137 -8.30 10.77 25.36
N PHE A 138 -8.73 11.17 24.18
CA PHE A 138 -9.15 10.25 23.12
C PHE A 138 -8.18 10.31 21.95
N PHE A 139 -7.69 9.15 21.55
CA PHE A 139 -6.82 9.02 20.39
C PHE A 139 -7.31 7.89 19.48
N SER A 140 -7.60 8.18 18.23
CA SER A 140 -7.99 7.20 17.20
C SER A 140 -7.00 7.20 16.08
N MET A 141 -6.57 6.01 15.65
CA MET A 141 -5.61 5.80 14.59
C MET A 141 -5.93 4.55 13.77
N LYS A 142 -5.24 4.37 12.66
CA LYS A 142 -5.24 3.11 11.92
C LYS A 142 -4.00 2.31 12.32
N SER A 143 -4.13 1.01 12.48
CA SER A 143 -3.02 0.08 12.56
C SER A 143 -2.98 -0.77 11.28
N ILE A 144 -1.79 -1.17 10.91
CA ILE A 144 -1.56 -2.09 9.80
C ILE A 144 -1.30 -3.47 10.39
N LEU A 145 -2.00 -4.45 9.86
CA LEU A 145 -1.75 -5.85 10.20
C LEU A 145 -0.59 -6.36 9.36
N PRO A 146 0.42 -6.99 9.97
CA PRO A 146 1.46 -7.66 9.20
C PRO A 146 0.81 -8.68 8.26
N SER A 147 1.02 -8.54 6.97
CA SER A 147 0.48 -9.42 5.95
C SER A 147 1.59 -9.75 4.95
N ASN A 148 1.69 -11.03 4.59
CA ASN A 148 2.55 -11.46 3.49
C ASN A 148 1.88 -11.24 2.12
N SER A 149 0.67 -10.68 2.09
CA SER A 149 -0.06 -10.38 0.86
C SER A 149 0.30 -8.98 0.34
N ILE A 150 0.12 -8.80 -0.97
CA ILE A 150 0.29 -7.51 -1.65
C ILE A 150 -0.71 -6.46 -1.11
N ASP A 151 -1.83 -6.89 -0.53
CA ASP A 151 -2.84 -6.00 0.02
C ASP A 151 -2.59 -5.75 1.51
N ILE A 152 -2.37 -4.49 1.88
CA ILE A 152 -2.22 -4.07 3.27
C ILE A 152 -3.59 -4.02 3.93
N GLU A 153 -3.79 -4.88 4.92
CA GLU A 153 -4.96 -4.81 5.78
C GLU A 153 -4.74 -3.79 6.90
N SER A 154 -5.67 -2.89 7.05
CA SER A 154 -5.68 -1.95 8.17
C SER A 154 -6.91 -2.12 9.03
N GLU A 155 -6.78 -1.79 10.31
CA GLU A 155 -7.89 -1.73 11.27
C GLU A 155 -7.85 -0.41 12.05
N GLN A 156 -8.99 -0.03 12.60
CA GLN A 156 -9.06 1.10 13.50
C GLN A 156 -8.73 0.66 14.91
N LEU A 157 -7.82 1.41 15.54
CA LEU A 157 -7.55 1.36 16.97
C LEU A 157 -7.97 2.69 17.59
N SER A 158 -8.61 2.61 18.76
CA SER A 158 -8.97 3.80 19.53
C SER A 158 -8.52 3.61 20.97
N PHE A 159 -8.03 4.68 21.57
CA PHE A 159 -7.51 4.69 22.94
C PHE A 159 -8.16 5.80 23.73
N ILE A 160 -8.52 5.50 24.97
CA ILE A 160 -8.96 6.47 25.97
C ILE A 160 -8.01 6.39 27.14
N LEU A 161 -7.23 7.43 27.35
CA LEU A 161 -6.27 7.55 28.44
C LEU A 161 -6.87 8.44 29.54
N GLY A 162 -7.08 7.86 30.71
CA GLY A 162 -7.41 8.59 31.94
C GLY A 162 -6.25 8.58 32.93
N LYS A 163 -6.47 9.13 34.13
CA LYS A 163 -5.44 9.26 35.17
C LYS A 163 -4.82 7.92 35.59
N ASN A 164 -5.66 6.89 35.79
CA ASN A 164 -5.24 5.56 36.24
C ASN A 164 -5.84 4.44 35.36
N TYR A 165 -6.36 4.76 34.19
CA TYR A 165 -6.92 3.76 33.28
C TYR A 165 -6.55 4.05 31.83
N LEU A 166 -6.47 2.97 31.04
CA LEU A 166 -6.39 3.00 29.61
C LEU A 166 -7.42 2.03 29.04
N ILE A 167 -8.25 2.49 28.10
CA ILE A 167 -9.16 1.63 27.34
C ILE A 167 -8.67 1.60 25.91
N SER A 168 -8.47 0.39 25.37
CA SER A 168 -8.13 0.18 23.96
C SER A 168 -9.26 -0.55 23.25
N PHE A 169 -9.68 -0.02 22.09
CA PHE A 169 -10.71 -0.59 21.22
C PHE A 169 -10.09 -1.00 19.91
N GLN A 170 -10.28 -2.25 19.50
CA GLN A 170 -9.78 -2.84 18.28
C GLN A 170 -10.95 -3.27 17.40
N GLU A 171 -10.94 -2.89 16.12
CA GLU A 171 -12.01 -3.23 15.17
C GLU A 171 -12.08 -4.74 14.91
N LYS A 172 -10.89 -5.38 14.79
CA LYS A 172 -10.76 -6.81 14.51
C LYS A 172 -10.30 -7.57 15.75
N LYS A 173 -10.27 -8.90 15.63
CA LYS A 173 -9.73 -9.81 16.64
C LYS A 173 -8.21 -10.02 16.43
N SER A 174 -7.52 -9.01 15.95
CA SER A 174 -6.06 -9.04 15.77
C SER A 174 -5.34 -8.91 17.11
N ASP A 175 -4.15 -9.47 17.19
CA ASP A 175 -3.35 -9.44 18.41
C ASP A 175 -2.09 -8.58 18.23
N HIS A 176 -2.21 -7.30 18.50
CA HIS A 176 -1.10 -6.34 18.45
C HIS A 176 -0.30 -6.26 19.74
N PHE A 177 -0.88 -6.70 20.88
CA PHE A 177 -0.42 -6.32 22.21
C PHE A 177 -0.03 -7.49 23.09
N GLU A 178 0.19 -8.72 22.55
CA GLU A 178 0.54 -9.87 23.36
C GLU A 178 1.85 -9.67 24.13
N HIS A 179 2.84 -9.04 23.52
CA HIS A 179 4.11 -8.76 24.21
C HIS A 179 3.94 -7.77 25.38
N VAL A 180 2.98 -6.81 25.29
CA VAL A 180 2.68 -5.89 26.41
C VAL A 180 1.95 -6.64 27.52
N ARG A 181 1.00 -7.53 27.17
CA ARG A 181 0.33 -8.40 28.16
C ARG A 181 1.33 -9.31 28.86
N HIS A 182 2.26 -9.90 28.08
CA HIS A 182 3.33 -10.73 28.64
C HIS A 182 4.20 -9.95 29.63
N ARG A 183 4.57 -8.69 29.32
CA ARG A 183 5.31 -7.82 30.28
C ARG A 183 4.53 -7.58 31.56
N ILE A 184 3.19 -7.44 31.50
CA ILE A 184 2.37 -7.30 32.71
C ILE A 184 2.36 -8.61 33.51
N ARG A 185 2.17 -9.77 32.87
CA ARG A 185 2.10 -11.08 33.53
C ARG A 185 3.39 -11.43 34.24
N GLU A 186 4.49 -11.34 33.53
CA GLU A 186 5.81 -11.77 34.00
C GLU A 186 6.59 -10.67 34.74
N HIS A 187 5.97 -9.52 35.00
CA HIS A 187 6.64 -8.36 35.64
C HIS A 187 7.96 -7.98 34.96
N LEU A 188 7.95 -7.95 33.60
CA LEU A 188 9.15 -7.64 32.85
C LEU A 188 9.31 -6.12 32.66
N GLY A 189 10.50 -5.63 33.00
CA GLY A 189 10.85 -4.23 32.92
C GLY A 189 10.10 -3.38 33.96
N ILE A 190 9.77 -2.14 33.60
CA ILE A 190 9.25 -1.13 34.54
C ILE A 190 7.74 -0.86 34.37
N LEU A 191 7.02 -1.66 33.56
CA LEU A 191 5.63 -1.37 33.18
C LEU A 191 4.69 -1.32 34.41
N ARG A 192 4.82 -2.27 35.35
CA ARG A 192 3.97 -2.29 36.55
C ARG A 192 4.25 -1.14 37.52
N GLU A 193 5.44 -0.56 37.50
CA GLU A 193 5.85 0.59 38.32
C GLU A 193 5.41 1.94 37.72
N ARG A 194 4.84 1.94 36.52
CA ARG A 194 4.51 3.14 35.77
C ARG A 194 3.01 3.34 35.59
N GLY A 195 2.63 4.56 35.24
CA GLY A 195 1.25 4.91 34.97
C GLY A 195 0.74 4.41 33.62
N THR A 196 -0.55 4.63 33.39
CA THR A 196 -1.24 4.27 32.13
C THR A 196 -0.72 5.04 30.92
N ASP A 197 -0.09 6.19 31.12
CA ASP A 197 0.62 6.94 30.10
C ASP A 197 1.82 6.15 29.52
N TYR A 198 2.59 5.46 30.36
CA TYR A 198 3.66 4.57 29.91
C TYR A 198 3.10 3.33 29.20
N LEU A 199 1.96 2.80 29.65
CA LEU A 199 1.27 1.75 28.93
C LEU A 199 0.84 2.22 27.53
N LEU A 200 0.28 3.42 27.38
CA LEU A 200 -0.09 3.98 26.08
C LEU A 200 1.16 4.09 25.16
N PHE A 201 2.30 4.55 25.69
CA PHE A 201 3.56 4.57 24.96
C PHE A 201 3.89 3.18 24.37
N LEU A 202 3.87 2.12 25.20
CA LEU A 202 4.18 0.76 24.75
C LEU A 202 3.21 0.23 23.69
N LEU A 203 1.91 0.58 23.80
CA LEU A 203 0.95 0.19 22.78
C LEU A 203 1.19 0.92 21.46
N LEU A 204 1.53 2.21 21.48
CA LEU A 204 1.88 2.97 20.28
C LEU A 204 3.20 2.51 19.66
N GLU A 205 4.22 2.20 20.49
CA GLU A 205 5.48 1.60 20.05
C GLU A 205 5.24 0.29 19.28
N SER A 206 4.41 -0.61 19.84
CA SER A 206 4.04 -1.86 19.20
C SER A 206 3.38 -1.68 17.81
N ILE A 207 2.57 -0.64 17.66
CA ILE A 207 1.94 -0.33 16.39
C ILE A 207 2.98 0.18 15.39
N LEU A 208 3.92 1.02 15.81
CA LEU A 208 5.01 1.52 14.96
C LEU A 208 5.95 0.38 14.53
N ASP A 209 6.22 -0.61 15.40
CA ASP A 209 6.98 -1.80 15.05
C ASP A 209 6.32 -2.61 13.91
N ASN A 210 5.00 -2.70 13.91
CA ASN A 210 4.27 -3.34 12.82
C ASN A 210 4.37 -2.55 11.50
N TYR A 211 4.40 -1.22 11.57
CA TYR A 211 4.66 -0.40 10.38
C TYR A 211 6.08 -0.61 9.87
N PHE A 212 7.07 -0.68 10.76
CA PHE A 212 8.45 -0.92 10.38
C PHE A 212 8.59 -2.21 9.57
N LYS A 213 8.09 -3.33 10.12
CA LYS A 213 8.08 -4.64 9.43
C LYS A 213 7.37 -4.60 8.08
N THR A 214 6.25 -3.85 7.99
CA THR A 214 5.49 -3.75 6.74
C THR A 214 6.25 -2.95 5.68
N ILE A 215 6.91 -1.85 6.07
CA ILE A 215 7.71 -1.03 5.16
C ILE A 215 8.94 -1.80 4.69
N GLU A 216 9.61 -2.53 5.57
CA GLU A 216 10.75 -3.40 5.25
C GLU A 216 10.35 -4.48 4.24
N ASN A 217 9.21 -5.15 4.45
CA ASN A 217 8.68 -6.11 3.48
C ASN A 217 8.38 -5.49 2.11
N ILE A 218 7.89 -4.24 2.06
CA ILE A 218 7.68 -3.53 0.79
C ILE A 218 9.02 -3.20 0.14
N GLU A 219 10.02 -2.75 0.91
CA GLU A 219 11.37 -2.44 0.41
C GLU A 219 11.99 -3.68 -0.25
N ASP A 220 11.94 -4.83 0.44
CA ASP A 220 12.44 -6.11 -0.07
C ASP A 220 11.72 -6.53 -1.36
N GLN A 221 10.39 -6.39 -1.41
CA GLN A 221 9.62 -6.73 -2.61
C GLN A 221 9.96 -5.81 -3.78
N VAL A 222 10.11 -4.51 -3.54
CA VAL A 222 10.51 -3.51 -4.55
C VAL A 222 11.93 -3.80 -5.05
N GLU A 223 12.85 -4.20 -4.17
CA GLU A 223 14.21 -4.53 -4.54
C GLU A 223 14.29 -5.77 -5.43
N ASN A 224 13.61 -6.84 -5.05
CA ASN A 224 13.55 -8.08 -5.84
C ASN A 224 12.88 -7.88 -7.20
N PHE A 225 11.84 -7.07 -7.24
CA PHE A 225 11.09 -6.74 -8.44
C PHE A 225 11.94 -5.95 -9.46
N ALA A 226 12.65 -4.92 -9.02
CA ALA A 226 13.49 -4.11 -9.88
C ALA A 226 14.62 -4.90 -10.57
N LEU A 227 15.14 -5.94 -9.90
CA LEU A 227 16.23 -6.78 -10.44
C LEU A 227 15.76 -7.76 -11.54
N ILE A 228 14.52 -8.23 -11.47
CA ILE A 228 14.01 -9.31 -12.35
C ILE A 228 13.28 -8.73 -13.56
N ASP A 229 12.35 -7.81 -13.36
CA ASP A 229 11.40 -7.40 -14.40
C ASP A 229 11.88 -6.31 -15.35
N ILE A 230 12.82 -5.45 -14.93
CA ILE A 230 13.34 -4.37 -15.79
C ILE A 230 14.30 -4.90 -16.85
N ASN A 231 15.04 -5.97 -16.55
CA ASN A 231 16.03 -6.54 -17.43
C ASN A 231 15.48 -7.54 -18.47
N GLU A 232 14.36 -8.22 -18.17
CA GLU A 232 13.80 -9.23 -19.10
C GLU A 232 12.87 -8.56 -20.12
N ASP A 233 11.63 -8.48 -19.96
CA ASP A 233 10.72 -7.82 -20.91
C ASP A 233 9.76 -6.91 -20.15
N PRO A 234 9.91 -5.57 -20.24
CA PRO A 234 9.09 -4.67 -19.46
C PRO A 234 7.61 -4.82 -19.84
N SER A 235 6.90 -5.58 -19.03
CA SER A 235 5.45 -5.83 -19.17
C SER A 235 4.63 -4.64 -18.69
N PRO A 236 3.48 -4.34 -19.29
CA PRO A 236 2.52 -3.37 -18.76
C PRO A 236 2.05 -3.67 -17.33
N THR A 237 2.17 -4.92 -16.87
CA THR A 237 1.88 -5.33 -15.49
C THR A 237 2.83 -4.68 -14.47
N LEU A 238 4.07 -4.40 -14.87
CA LEU A 238 5.08 -3.72 -14.08
C LEU A 238 4.59 -2.37 -13.54
N LEU A 239 4.08 -1.53 -14.42
CA LEU A 239 3.58 -0.20 -14.03
C LEU A 239 2.42 -0.29 -13.04
N ASN A 240 1.53 -1.28 -13.20
CA ASN A 240 0.43 -1.50 -12.26
C ASN A 240 0.94 -1.93 -10.88
N THR A 241 1.98 -2.75 -10.82
CA THR A 241 2.60 -3.19 -9.57
C THR A 241 3.29 -2.02 -8.86
N ILE A 242 4.06 -1.21 -9.58
CA ILE A 242 4.68 0.02 -9.03
C ILE A 242 3.62 0.97 -8.48
N GLU A 243 2.54 1.20 -9.24
CA GLU A 243 1.44 2.06 -8.81
C GLU A 243 0.74 1.52 -7.55
N ASN A 244 0.67 0.19 -7.40
CA ASN A 244 0.12 -0.43 -6.20
C ASN A 244 1.01 -0.18 -4.99
N TYR A 245 2.33 -0.36 -5.10
CA TYR A 245 3.26 -0.04 -4.00
C TYR A 245 3.20 1.44 -3.61
N LYS A 246 3.16 2.36 -4.57
CA LYS A 246 3.00 3.80 -4.29
C LYS A 246 1.72 4.08 -3.48
N ARG A 247 0.60 3.45 -3.83
CA ARG A 247 -0.67 3.58 -3.08
C ARG A 247 -0.56 3.03 -1.66
N GLN A 248 0.14 1.93 -1.47
CA GLN A 248 0.36 1.33 -0.16
C GLN A 248 1.21 2.26 0.71
N LEU A 249 2.36 2.73 0.23
CA LEU A 249 3.23 3.68 0.94
C LEU A 249 2.48 4.96 1.32
N HIS A 250 1.69 5.52 0.41
CA HIS A 250 0.85 6.66 0.71
C HIS A 250 -0.20 6.37 1.80
N SER A 251 -0.78 5.16 1.80
CA SER A 251 -1.70 4.73 2.88
C SER A 251 -0.97 4.63 4.21
N ILE A 252 0.23 4.05 4.25
CA ILE A 252 1.07 3.93 5.45
C ILE A 252 1.41 5.31 6.00
N LYS A 253 1.90 6.23 5.18
CA LYS A 253 2.19 7.61 5.59
C LYS A 253 1.00 8.28 6.28
N LYS A 254 -0.21 8.11 5.74
CA LYS A 254 -1.44 8.65 6.34
C LYS A 254 -1.74 8.09 7.72
N THR A 255 -1.27 6.90 8.05
CA THR A 255 -1.47 6.28 9.36
C THR A 255 -0.40 6.67 10.37
N ILE A 256 0.83 6.95 9.92
CA ILE A 256 1.94 7.39 10.79
C ILE A 256 1.80 8.86 11.19
N LEU A 257 1.38 9.72 10.28
CA LEU A 257 1.28 11.17 10.51
C LEU A 257 0.51 11.57 11.79
N PRO A 258 -0.63 10.96 12.14
CA PRO A 258 -1.35 11.30 13.36
C PRO A 258 -0.59 10.98 14.64
N ILE A 259 0.26 9.95 14.65
CA ILE A 259 1.11 9.61 15.80
C ILE A 259 2.15 10.70 16.00
N ARG A 260 2.86 11.07 14.93
CA ARG A 260 3.81 12.18 14.96
C ARG A 260 3.18 13.47 15.44
N ASP A 261 1.99 13.80 14.94
CA ASP A 261 1.28 15.04 15.29
C ASP A 261 0.81 15.00 16.75
N PHE A 262 0.36 13.85 17.24
CA PHE A 262 0.03 13.65 18.64
C PHE A 262 1.25 13.89 19.54
N VAL A 263 2.38 13.25 19.26
CA VAL A 263 3.58 13.42 20.07
C VAL A 263 4.12 14.85 20.00
N THR A 264 4.01 15.52 18.85
CA THR A 264 4.40 16.93 18.72
C THR A 264 3.55 17.85 19.61
N LYS A 265 2.26 17.51 19.83
CA LYS A 265 1.44 18.21 20.81
C LYS A 265 1.90 17.95 22.24
N VAL A 266 2.17 16.68 22.58
CA VAL A 266 2.71 16.28 23.89
C VAL A 266 3.99 17.04 24.24
N GLU A 267 4.83 17.32 23.24
CA GLU A 267 6.07 18.08 23.41
C GLU A 267 5.82 19.56 23.74
N ARG A 268 4.81 20.17 23.11
CA ARG A 268 4.55 21.61 23.19
C ARG A 268 3.71 22.05 24.36
N GLU A 269 2.80 21.20 24.79
CA GLU A 269 1.79 21.52 25.79
C GLU A 269 2.09 20.76 27.09
N LYS A 270 1.88 21.40 28.27
CA LYS A 270 2.00 20.74 29.55
C LYS A 270 0.68 19.98 29.83
N PHE A 271 0.70 18.70 29.56
CA PHE A 271 -0.46 17.86 29.77
C PHE A 271 -0.47 17.20 31.16
N ASN A 272 -1.63 17.19 31.79
CA ASN A 272 -1.79 16.65 33.16
C ASN A 272 -1.78 15.10 33.19
N LEU A 273 -2.06 14.42 32.08
CA LEU A 273 -2.17 12.96 32.01
C LEU A 273 -0.85 12.25 31.68
N ILE A 274 0.15 12.97 31.16
CA ILE A 274 1.49 12.41 30.93
C ILE A 274 2.44 12.90 32.02
N GLN A 275 3.06 11.95 32.72
CA GLN A 275 4.05 12.25 33.75
C GLN A 275 5.33 12.80 33.12
N GLN A 276 5.89 13.83 33.70
CA GLN A 276 7.12 14.49 33.19
C GLN A 276 8.28 13.52 32.94
N LYS A 277 8.41 12.48 33.77
CA LYS A 277 9.44 11.43 33.62
C LYS A 277 9.24 10.54 32.39
N HIS A 278 8.01 10.51 31.81
CA HIS A 278 7.66 9.67 30.67
C HIS A 278 7.69 10.42 29.34
N ILE A 279 7.78 11.75 29.32
CA ILE A 279 7.80 12.56 28.10
C ILE A 279 8.90 12.10 27.12
N LYS A 280 10.07 11.70 27.64
CA LYS A 280 11.18 11.21 26.79
C LYS A 280 10.82 9.99 25.96
N TYR A 281 9.97 9.11 26.45
CA TYR A 281 9.50 7.94 25.70
C TYR A 281 8.59 8.36 24.53
N PHE A 282 7.80 9.41 24.70
CA PHE A 282 6.98 9.94 23.59
C PHE A 282 7.87 10.62 22.54
N PHE A 283 9.00 11.23 22.90
CA PHE A 283 9.95 11.74 21.90
C PHE A 283 10.53 10.62 21.05
N GLU A 284 10.80 9.46 21.63
CA GLU A 284 11.21 8.25 20.90
C GLU A 284 10.18 7.87 19.84
N LEU A 285 8.87 7.87 20.18
CA LEU A 285 7.82 7.60 19.17
C LEU A 285 7.82 8.60 18.02
N LYS A 286 8.17 9.86 18.27
CA LYS A 286 8.29 10.88 17.23
C LYS A 286 9.46 10.54 16.29
N ASP A 287 10.61 10.20 16.85
CA ASP A 287 11.80 9.88 16.08
C ASP A 287 11.60 8.60 15.24
N ILE A 288 10.97 7.58 15.82
CA ILE A 288 10.54 6.38 15.08
C ILE A 288 9.57 6.75 13.94
N SER A 289 8.58 7.60 14.22
CA SER A 289 7.61 8.05 13.21
C SER A 289 8.27 8.80 12.06
N LEU A 290 9.26 9.65 12.33
CA LEU A 290 10.03 10.36 11.30
C LEU A 290 10.86 9.39 10.46
N THR A 291 11.56 8.46 11.10
CA THR A 291 12.33 7.40 10.41
C THR A 291 11.44 6.57 9.47
N LEU A 292 10.25 6.19 9.92
CA LEU A 292 9.30 5.44 9.08
C LEU A 292 8.81 6.26 7.88
N LEU A 293 8.57 7.56 8.06
CA LEU A 293 8.19 8.46 6.95
C LEU A 293 9.34 8.61 5.94
N ASP A 294 10.58 8.79 6.43
CA ASP A 294 11.77 8.90 5.58
C ASP A 294 12.01 7.60 4.77
N ASN A 295 11.80 6.43 5.39
CA ASN A 295 11.88 5.15 4.69
C ASN A 295 10.80 5.03 3.59
N CYS A 296 9.57 5.46 3.86
CA CYS A 296 8.54 5.53 2.82
C CYS A 296 8.95 6.44 1.66
N ASP A 297 9.52 7.62 1.94
CA ASP A 297 9.96 8.59 0.93
C ASP A 297 11.12 8.03 0.09
N LYS A 298 12.05 7.32 0.72
CA LYS A 298 13.15 6.61 0.05
C LYS A 298 12.64 5.57 -0.94
N ILE A 299 11.68 4.73 -0.53
CA ILE A 299 11.10 3.69 -1.40
C ILE A 299 10.30 4.35 -2.54
N GLU A 300 9.52 5.40 -2.28
CA GLU A 300 8.80 6.14 -3.33
C GLU A 300 9.77 6.72 -4.38
N SER A 301 10.88 7.32 -3.93
CA SER A 301 11.90 7.87 -4.83
C SER A 301 12.57 6.78 -5.68
N ARG A 302 12.78 5.59 -5.12
CA ARG A 302 13.28 4.43 -5.86
C ARG A 302 12.29 3.99 -6.92
N LEU A 303 11.00 3.83 -6.58
CA LEU A 303 9.95 3.48 -7.54
C LEU A 303 9.84 4.48 -8.69
N GLU A 304 10.07 5.78 -8.43
CA GLU A 304 10.12 6.80 -9.49
C GLU A 304 11.32 6.63 -10.40
N SER A 305 12.49 6.29 -9.85
CA SER A 305 13.68 5.97 -10.62
C SER A 305 13.46 4.74 -11.50
N ASP A 306 12.80 3.72 -10.99
CA ASP A 306 12.48 2.50 -11.74
C ASP A 306 11.51 2.77 -12.90
N ILE A 307 10.51 3.64 -12.71
CA ILE A 307 9.63 4.10 -13.78
C ILE A 307 10.42 4.83 -14.88
N ASN A 308 11.32 5.73 -14.50
CA ASN A 308 12.13 6.47 -15.45
C ASN A 308 13.07 5.53 -16.24
N LEU A 309 13.67 4.56 -15.57
CA LEU A 309 14.49 3.52 -16.19
C LEU A 309 13.66 2.69 -17.18
N PHE A 310 12.46 2.27 -16.79
CA PHE A 310 11.52 1.55 -17.67
C PHE A 310 11.26 2.32 -18.97
N PHE A 311 10.89 3.59 -18.89
CA PHE A 311 10.64 4.40 -20.09
C PHE A 311 11.90 4.63 -20.92
N SER A 312 13.07 4.75 -20.29
CA SER A 312 14.35 4.86 -20.97
C SER A 312 14.66 3.61 -21.77
N ILE A 313 14.48 2.41 -21.19
CA ILE A 313 14.68 1.12 -21.87
C ILE A 313 13.71 0.95 -23.04
N GLN A 314 12.43 1.29 -22.84
CA GLN A 314 11.42 1.26 -23.90
C GLN A 314 11.79 2.20 -25.05
N GLY A 315 12.22 3.42 -24.75
CA GLY A 315 12.71 4.38 -25.74
C GLY A 315 13.89 3.84 -26.51
N HIS A 316 14.85 3.22 -25.82
CA HIS A 316 16.03 2.60 -26.46
C HIS A 316 15.62 1.45 -27.41
N ARG A 317 14.73 0.55 -26.97
CA ARG A 317 14.21 -0.55 -27.80
C ARG A 317 13.46 -0.03 -29.04
N MET A 318 12.59 0.98 -28.86
CA MET A 318 11.88 1.62 -29.96
C MET A 318 12.87 2.19 -30.99
N ASN A 319 13.91 2.87 -30.53
CA ASN A 319 14.97 3.40 -31.40
C ASN A 319 15.73 2.29 -32.14
N GLN A 320 15.98 1.14 -31.49
CA GLN A 320 16.60 -0.02 -32.15
C GLN A 320 15.71 -0.60 -33.26
N VAL A 321 14.40 -0.77 -33.00
CA VAL A 321 13.45 -1.26 -34.00
C VAL A 321 13.35 -0.28 -35.17
N MET A 322 13.21 1.02 -34.90
CA MET A 322 13.19 2.08 -35.93
C MET A 322 14.47 2.09 -36.75
N LYS A 323 15.63 1.93 -36.10
CA LYS A 323 16.95 1.85 -36.77
C LYS A 323 17.00 0.67 -37.71
N THR A 324 16.59 -0.53 -37.26
CA THR A 324 16.57 -1.73 -38.09
C THR A 324 15.65 -1.57 -39.28
N LEU A 325 14.42 -1.06 -39.07
CA LEU A 325 13.44 -0.79 -40.12
C LEU A 325 14.00 0.21 -41.14
N THR A 326 14.64 1.28 -40.66
CA THR A 326 15.26 2.31 -41.52
C THR A 326 16.38 1.73 -42.37
N ILE A 327 17.26 0.87 -41.80
CA ILE A 327 18.32 0.22 -42.56
C ILE A 327 17.72 -0.64 -43.69
N VAL A 328 16.74 -1.49 -43.36
CA VAL A 328 16.09 -2.36 -44.34
C VAL A 328 15.45 -1.53 -45.45
N ALA A 329 14.60 -0.56 -45.08
CA ALA A 329 13.92 0.29 -46.05
C ALA A 329 14.88 1.05 -46.96
N THR A 330 15.94 1.68 -46.40
CA THR A 330 16.89 2.49 -47.13
C THR A 330 17.70 1.65 -48.11
N ILE A 331 17.99 0.38 -47.79
CA ILE A 331 18.70 -0.55 -48.72
C ILE A 331 17.73 -1.01 -49.81
N PHE A 332 16.50 -1.42 -49.48
CA PHE A 332 15.62 -2.04 -50.47
C PHE A 332 14.90 -1.04 -51.38
N ILE A 333 14.62 0.18 -50.95
CA ILE A 333 13.90 1.17 -51.80
C ILE A 333 14.68 1.47 -53.11
N PRO A 334 15.99 1.80 -53.11
CA PRO A 334 16.71 2.02 -54.36
C PRO A 334 16.82 0.75 -55.23
N LEU A 335 16.98 -0.41 -54.60
CA LEU A 335 17.10 -1.68 -55.35
C LEU A 335 15.80 -2.06 -56.03
N THR A 336 14.65 -1.91 -55.31
CA THR A 336 13.31 -2.14 -55.89
C THR A 336 12.99 -1.13 -56.98
N PHE A 337 13.40 0.14 -56.83
CA PHE A 337 13.22 1.15 -57.87
C PHE A 337 13.94 0.77 -59.15
N ILE A 338 15.25 0.37 -59.08
CA ILE A 338 15.98 -0.08 -60.22
C ILE A 338 15.32 -1.31 -60.86
N ALA A 339 15.00 -2.33 -60.06
CA ALA A 339 14.34 -3.54 -60.56
C ALA A 339 12.95 -3.23 -61.17
N GLY A 340 12.23 -2.27 -60.62
CA GLY A 340 10.92 -1.84 -61.10
C GLY A 340 10.97 -1.15 -62.48
N ILE A 341 12.00 -0.30 -62.71
CA ILE A 341 12.17 0.34 -64.03
C ILE A 341 12.41 -0.74 -65.10
N TYR A 342 13.25 -1.71 -64.83
CA TYR A 342 13.55 -2.79 -65.77
C TYR A 342 12.48 -3.89 -65.85
N GLY A 343 11.52 -3.87 -64.97
CA GLY A 343 10.31 -4.67 -65.03
C GLY A 343 9.14 -4.04 -65.80
N MET A 344 9.33 -2.82 -66.37
CA MET A 344 8.29 -2.14 -67.14
C MET A 344 8.21 -2.69 -68.56
N ASN A 345 6.99 -2.77 -69.10
CA ASN A 345 6.73 -3.34 -70.42
C ASN A 345 6.73 -2.25 -71.51
N PHE A 346 7.71 -1.37 -71.55
CA PHE A 346 7.86 -0.40 -72.62
C PHE A 346 8.44 -1.06 -73.88
N THR A 347 7.88 -0.73 -75.07
CA THR A 347 8.32 -1.31 -76.36
C THR A 347 9.65 -0.73 -76.89
N ASN A 348 10.09 0.41 -76.33
CA ASN A 348 11.31 1.09 -76.76
C ASN A 348 12.25 1.33 -75.56
N MET A 349 12.92 0.28 -75.09
CA MET A 349 13.99 0.31 -74.07
C MET A 349 15.30 -0.16 -74.75
N PRO A 350 16.20 0.75 -75.14
CA PRO A 350 17.42 0.38 -75.91
C PRO A 350 18.35 -0.53 -75.08
N GLU A 351 18.32 -0.45 -73.73
CA GLU A 351 19.17 -1.27 -72.83
C GLU A 351 18.73 -2.75 -72.84
N LEU A 352 17.49 -3.08 -73.12
CA LEU A 352 17.02 -4.48 -73.20
C LEU A 352 17.54 -5.24 -74.39
N THR A 353 17.94 -4.56 -75.48
CA THR A 353 18.49 -5.17 -76.67
C THR A 353 19.99 -5.44 -76.53
N TRP A 354 20.65 -4.95 -75.50
CA TRP A 354 22.08 -5.12 -75.27
C TRP A 354 22.39 -6.49 -74.65
N LYS A 355 23.29 -7.26 -75.32
CA LYS A 355 23.64 -8.65 -74.95
C LYS A 355 24.09 -8.81 -73.50
N TYR A 356 24.74 -7.82 -72.90
CA TYR A 356 25.21 -7.79 -71.50
C TYR A 356 24.37 -6.94 -70.55
N GLY A 357 23.26 -6.37 -70.93
CA GLY A 357 22.42 -5.49 -70.15
C GLY A 357 21.94 -6.09 -68.85
N TYR A 358 21.54 -7.35 -68.84
CA TYR A 358 21.14 -8.09 -67.64
C TYR A 358 22.27 -8.18 -66.58
N PHE A 359 23.47 -8.54 -67.02
CA PHE A 359 24.64 -8.61 -66.11
C PHE A 359 25.08 -7.22 -65.58
N GLY A 360 24.94 -6.18 -66.42
CA GLY A 360 25.20 -4.79 -66.04
C GLY A 360 24.28 -4.28 -64.94
N ILE A 361 22.99 -4.60 -65.04
CA ILE A 361 22.02 -4.20 -64.01
C ILE A 361 22.30 -4.93 -62.66
N TRP A 362 22.58 -6.23 -62.69
CA TRP A 362 22.97 -6.97 -61.52
C TRP A 362 24.23 -6.41 -60.84
N PHE A 363 25.20 -6.01 -61.66
CA PHE A 363 26.40 -5.35 -61.14
C PHE A 363 26.08 -4.04 -60.44
N ILE A 364 25.22 -3.19 -61.03
CA ILE A 364 24.78 -1.93 -60.39
C ILE A 364 24.06 -2.20 -59.09
N ILE A 365 23.13 -3.15 -59.06
CA ILE A 365 22.38 -3.54 -57.85
C ILE A 365 23.35 -3.99 -56.74
N ILE A 366 24.32 -4.81 -57.04
CA ILE A 366 25.33 -5.29 -56.08
C ILE A 366 26.19 -4.13 -55.57
N VAL A 367 26.64 -3.23 -56.43
CA VAL A 367 27.44 -2.07 -56.05
C VAL A 367 26.66 -1.16 -55.10
N VAL A 368 25.40 -0.87 -55.43
CA VAL A 368 24.52 -0.06 -54.57
C VAL A 368 24.28 -0.74 -53.21
N PHE A 369 24.03 -2.04 -53.20
CA PHE A 369 23.85 -2.82 -51.98
C PHE A 369 25.09 -2.76 -51.07
N VAL A 370 26.27 -3.06 -51.62
CA VAL A 370 27.53 -3.03 -50.87
C VAL A 370 27.86 -1.62 -50.38
N PHE A 371 27.63 -0.61 -51.21
CA PHE A 371 27.80 0.80 -50.82
C PHE A 371 26.94 1.16 -49.64
N MET A 372 25.64 0.80 -49.64
CA MET A 372 24.71 1.07 -48.56
C MET A 372 25.10 0.34 -47.28
N LEU A 373 25.51 -0.93 -47.38
CA LEU A 373 26.02 -1.68 -46.21
C LEU A 373 27.23 -1.02 -45.58
N ASN A 374 28.20 -0.59 -46.41
CA ASN A 374 29.39 0.11 -45.90
C ASN A 374 29.07 1.48 -45.29
N PHE A 375 28.10 2.20 -45.85
CA PHE A 375 27.59 3.46 -45.29
C PHE A 375 27.06 3.26 -43.89
N PHE A 376 26.16 2.29 -43.67
CA PHE A 376 25.58 2.01 -42.34
C PHE A 376 26.63 1.46 -41.36
N ARG A 377 27.58 0.64 -41.80
CA ARG A 377 28.74 0.23 -40.97
C ARG A 377 29.56 1.42 -40.49
N ARG A 378 29.89 2.36 -41.38
CA ARG A 378 30.62 3.58 -40.99
C ARG A 378 29.85 4.47 -40.00
N LYS A 379 28.53 4.50 -40.10
CA LYS A 379 27.64 5.21 -39.17
C LYS A 379 27.43 4.47 -37.85
N LYS A 380 28.00 3.29 -37.63
CA LYS A 380 27.83 2.45 -36.43
C LYS A 380 26.35 2.12 -36.18
N TRP A 381 25.59 1.87 -37.24
CA TRP A 381 24.19 1.48 -37.15
C TRP A 381 24.02 -0.05 -37.05
N PHE A 382 25.08 -0.78 -37.29
CA PHE A 382 25.20 -2.22 -37.01
C PHE A 382 26.00 -2.43 -35.74
#